data_3ed915422ee7b81a16336be2e535bbb7
#
_entry.id   3ed915422ee7b81a16336be2e535bbb7
#
_cell.length_a   1.000
_cell.length_b   1.000
_cell.length_c   1.000
_cell.angle_alpha   90.00
_cell.angle_beta   90.00
_cell.angle_gamma   90.00
#
_symmetry.space_group_name_H-M   'P 1'
#
loop_
_entity.id
_entity.type
_entity.pdbx_description
1 polymer ?
#
loop_
_entity_poly.entity_id
_entity_poly.type
_entity_poly.pdbx_seq_one_letter_code
_entity_poly.pdbx_strand_id
1 'polypeptide(L)'
;MTDQRVSASRRIKASAHALFEIVSSPEGHVRIDGSGMLEAAPDAKPLTAVGDVFDMEMDRTPLNDIPGLVKYKVRNTVTQIVPDQLLEWTIGAVDQPPLGHVYGWKLDAVNDSETHVTNYCDWTNITPELRARRPDWPIVPVAMLEQSVARLDEIATHD
;
A
#
# COMPACT_ATOMS: atom_id res chain seq x y z
N MET A 1 4.18 24.55 7.26
CA MET A 1 3.63 23.68 6.23
C MET A 1 3.46 22.27 6.78
N THR A 2 2.25 21.74 6.75
CA THR A 2 1.97 20.42 7.29
C THR A 2 2.33 19.36 6.26
N ASP A 3 3.12 18.38 6.68
CA ASP A 3 3.43 17.25 5.82
C ASP A 3 2.15 16.45 5.54
N GLN A 4 1.98 16.05 4.29
CA GLN A 4 0.84 15.25 3.86
C GLN A 4 1.27 13.85 3.43
N ARG A 5 2.34 13.37 4.04
CA ARG A 5 2.90 12.04 3.79
C ARG A 5 3.43 11.45 5.10
N VAL A 6 3.18 10.17 5.30
CA VAL A 6 3.84 9.38 6.34
C VAL A 6 4.53 8.21 5.69
N SER A 7 5.59 7.71 6.32
CA SER A 7 6.34 6.58 5.78
C SER A 7 6.99 5.76 6.88
N ALA A 8 7.29 4.51 6.53
CA ALA A 8 8.08 3.60 7.35
C ALA A 8 9.18 3.01 6.48
N SER A 9 10.37 2.88 7.00
CA SER A 9 11.53 2.41 6.24
C SER A 9 12.30 1.35 6.99
N ARG A 10 12.97 0.46 6.24
CA ARG A 10 13.83 -0.57 6.80
C ARG A 10 14.81 -1.05 5.74
N ARG A 11 16.03 -1.40 6.16
CA ARG A 11 16.95 -2.17 5.34
C ARG A 11 16.56 -3.64 5.39
N ILE A 12 16.40 -4.25 4.21
CA ILE A 12 16.03 -5.66 4.11
C ILE A 12 17.12 -6.39 3.33
N LYS A 13 17.54 -7.53 3.85
CA LYS A 13 18.59 -8.36 3.23
C LYS A 13 17.98 -9.23 2.12
N ALA A 14 17.54 -8.56 1.07
CA ALA A 14 16.99 -9.18 -0.13
C ALA A 14 17.22 -8.23 -1.30
N SER A 15 17.27 -8.77 -2.51
CA SER A 15 17.43 -7.94 -3.71
C SER A 15 16.18 -7.11 -3.97
N ALA A 16 16.36 -5.96 -4.59
CA ALA A 16 15.22 -5.12 -4.99
C ALA A 16 14.26 -5.89 -5.91
N HIS A 17 14.79 -6.73 -6.80
CA HIS A 17 13.98 -7.56 -7.68
C HIS A 17 13.07 -8.53 -6.90
N ALA A 18 13.64 -9.26 -5.94
CA ALA A 18 12.87 -10.22 -5.13
C ALA A 18 11.75 -9.51 -4.35
N LEU A 19 12.06 -8.34 -3.77
CA LEU A 19 11.08 -7.54 -3.05
C LEU A 19 10.00 -7.00 -3.99
N PHE A 20 10.39 -6.54 -5.18
CA PHE A 20 9.44 -6.02 -6.16
C PHE A 20 8.46 -7.09 -6.62
N GLU A 21 8.88 -8.33 -6.78
CA GLU A 21 7.98 -9.43 -7.13
C GLU A 21 6.88 -9.62 -6.09
N ILE A 22 7.19 -9.39 -4.82
CA ILE A 22 6.19 -9.49 -3.74
C ILE A 22 5.25 -8.29 -3.78
N VAL A 23 5.79 -7.07 -3.80
CA VAL A 23 4.96 -5.86 -3.71
C VAL A 23 4.17 -5.58 -4.98
N SER A 24 4.60 -6.06 -6.14
CA SER A 24 3.86 -5.90 -7.39
C SER A 24 2.79 -6.98 -7.61
N SER A 25 2.65 -7.91 -6.66
CA SER A 25 1.60 -8.92 -6.68
C SER A 25 0.47 -8.51 -5.71
N PRO A 26 -0.80 -8.41 -6.17
CA PRO A 26 -1.90 -8.12 -5.25
C PRO A 26 -2.04 -9.17 -4.13
N GLU A 27 -1.73 -10.44 -4.39
CA GLU A 27 -1.69 -11.45 -3.34
C GLU A 27 -0.56 -11.18 -2.35
N GLY A 28 0.56 -10.64 -2.84
CA GLY A 28 1.66 -10.21 -2.00
C GLY A 28 1.22 -9.12 -1.03
N HIS A 29 0.38 -8.19 -1.46
CA HIS A 29 -0.18 -7.15 -0.59
C HIS A 29 -0.93 -7.77 0.60
N VAL A 30 -1.73 -8.81 0.36
CA VAL A 30 -2.46 -9.50 1.44
C VAL A 30 -1.48 -10.16 2.40
N ARG A 31 -0.43 -10.80 1.87
CA ARG A 31 0.56 -11.51 2.69
C ARG A 31 1.37 -10.57 3.59
N ILE A 32 1.66 -9.37 3.12
CA ILE A 32 2.51 -8.41 3.87
C ILE A 32 1.71 -7.33 4.58
N ASP A 33 0.38 -7.33 4.48
CA ASP A 33 -0.44 -6.31 5.11
C ASP A 33 -0.27 -6.28 6.62
N GLY A 34 0.20 -5.17 7.15
CA GLY A 34 0.35 -4.93 8.58
C GLY A 34 -0.86 -4.29 9.23
N SER A 35 -1.86 -3.88 8.44
CA SER A 35 -3.06 -3.23 8.97
C SER A 35 -4.12 -4.23 9.48
N GLY A 36 -4.08 -5.46 8.97
CA GLY A 36 -5.12 -6.45 9.22
C GLY A 36 -6.39 -6.22 8.43
N MET A 37 -6.39 -5.25 7.50
CA MET A 37 -7.58 -4.87 6.74
C MET A 37 -7.72 -5.64 5.42
N LEU A 38 -6.63 -6.11 4.83
CA LEU A 38 -6.66 -6.78 3.53
C LEU A 38 -6.96 -8.26 3.71
N GLU A 39 -8.05 -8.73 3.09
CA GLU A 39 -8.49 -10.13 3.22
C GLU A 39 -8.18 -10.96 1.98
N ALA A 40 -8.45 -10.42 0.79
CA ALA A 40 -8.26 -11.17 -0.45
C ALA A 40 -8.16 -10.21 -1.64
N ALA A 41 -7.40 -10.64 -2.65
CA ALA A 41 -7.27 -9.94 -3.92
C ALA A 41 -7.87 -10.82 -5.01
N PRO A 42 -9.20 -10.67 -5.31
CA PRO A 42 -9.82 -11.45 -6.36
C PRO A 42 -9.24 -11.07 -7.73
N ASP A 43 -9.10 -12.04 -8.62
CA ASP A 43 -8.58 -11.85 -9.96
C ASP A 43 -7.16 -11.26 -9.99
N ALA A 44 -6.35 -11.59 -8.98
CA ALA A 44 -5.02 -11.05 -8.82
C ALA A 44 -4.09 -11.41 -10.00
N LYS A 45 -3.46 -10.38 -10.56
CA LYS A 45 -2.44 -10.52 -11.61
C LYS A 45 -1.27 -9.62 -11.25
N PRO A 46 -0.03 -9.97 -11.62
CA PRO A 46 1.10 -9.08 -11.40
C PRO A 46 0.86 -7.70 -12.01
N LEU A 47 1.23 -6.65 -11.27
CA LEU A 47 1.07 -5.28 -11.73
C LEU A 47 2.28 -4.92 -12.61
N THR A 48 2.04 -4.38 -13.80
CA THR A 48 3.10 -4.12 -14.77
C THR A 48 3.08 -2.71 -15.36
N ALA A 49 1.95 -2.01 -15.28
CA ALA A 49 1.79 -0.73 -15.98
C ALA A 49 0.92 0.26 -15.18
N VAL A 50 1.17 1.55 -15.39
CA VAL A 50 0.28 2.60 -14.89
C VAL A 50 -1.12 2.37 -15.47
N GLY A 51 -2.13 2.48 -14.63
CA GLY A 51 -3.51 2.22 -15.00
C GLY A 51 -3.97 0.80 -14.72
N ASP A 52 -3.06 -0.12 -14.39
CA ASP A 52 -3.45 -1.45 -13.95
C ASP A 52 -4.32 -1.35 -12.70
N VAL A 53 -5.38 -2.16 -12.66
CA VAL A 53 -6.37 -2.13 -11.61
C VAL A 53 -6.35 -3.44 -10.83
N PHE A 54 -6.46 -3.37 -9.52
CA PHE A 54 -6.62 -4.55 -8.69
C PHE A 54 -7.62 -4.26 -7.57
N ASP A 55 -8.62 -5.13 -7.48
CA ASP A 55 -9.63 -5.01 -6.44
C ASP A 55 -9.15 -5.73 -5.18
N MET A 56 -9.53 -5.21 -4.01
CA MET A 56 -9.13 -5.75 -2.73
C MET A 56 -10.36 -5.88 -1.83
N GLU A 57 -10.56 -7.06 -1.27
CA GLU A 57 -11.58 -7.29 -0.25
C GLU A 57 -11.02 -6.88 1.10
N MET A 58 -11.75 -6.06 1.82
CA MET A 58 -11.28 -5.35 3.01
C MET A 58 -12.14 -5.63 4.23
N ASP A 59 -11.49 -5.60 5.39
CA ASP A 59 -12.15 -5.61 6.70
C ASP A 59 -11.76 -4.32 7.44
N ARG A 60 -12.74 -3.53 7.84
CA ARG A 60 -12.50 -2.26 8.54
C ARG A 60 -12.39 -2.40 10.06
N THR A 61 -12.61 -3.60 10.58
CA THR A 61 -12.56 -3.84 12.03
C THR A 61 -11.29 -3.31 12.70
N PRO A 62 -10.07 -3.46 12.12
CA PRO A 62 -8.86 -2.92 12.75
C PRO A 62 -8.87 -1.42 12.96
N LEU A 63 -9.53 -0.64 12.11
CA LEU A 63 -9.68 0.80 12.28
C LEU A 63 -10.87 1.16 13.17
N ASN A 64 -11.99 0.45 12.99
CA ASN A 64 -13.23 0.67 13.74
C ASN A 64 -13.63 2.15 13.79
N ASP A 65 -13.48 2.84 12.66
CA ASP A 65 -13.66 4.29 12.55
C ASP A 65 -14.97 4.71 11.87
N ILE A 66 -15.65 3.78 11.20
CA ILE A 66 -16.93 4.04 10.54
C ILE A 66 -17.96 3.05 11.04
N PRO A 67 -18.98 3.53 11.82
CA PRO A 67 -20.00 2.65 12.37
C PRO A 67 -20.70 1.83 11.30
N GLY A 68 -20.78 0.51 11.52
CA GLY A 68 -21.49 -0.40 10.63
C GLY A 68 -20.70 -0.85 9.39
N LEU A 69 -19.54 -0.26 9.13
CA LEU A 69 -18.72 -0.65 7.99
C LEU A 69 -17.68 -1.69 8.43
N VAL A 70 -17.91 -2.96 8.09
CA VAL A 70 -17.02 -4.07 8.42
C VAL A 70 -16.37 -4.61 7.14
N LYS A 71 -17.15 -5.24 6.28
CA LYS A 71 -16.64 -5.81 5.02
C LYS A 71 -16.96 -4.90 3.86
N TYR A 72 -15.95 -4.64 3.00
CA TYR A 72 -16.13 -3.81 1.82
C TYR A 72 -15.06 -4.15 0.79
N LYS A 73 -15.19 -3.59 -0.41
CA LYS A 73 -14.24 -3.79 -1.50
C LYS A 73 -13.76 -2.43 -1.98
N VAL A 74 -12.47 -2.32 -2.26
CA VAL A 74 -11.89 -1.14 -2.89
C VAL A 74 -11.27 -1.50 -4.22
N ARG A 75 -11.16 -0.51 -5.11
CA ARG A 75 -10.43 -0.64 -6.36
C ARG A 75 -9.18 0.22 -6.30
N ASN A 76 -8.04 -0.42 -6.50
CA ASN A 76 -6.74 0.24 -6.53
C ASN A 76 -6.31 0.40 -7.99
N THR A 77 -5.74 1.56 -8.31
CA THR A 77 -5.25 1.85 -9.66
C THR A 77 -3.80 2.29 -9.57
N VAL A 78 -2.91 1.63 -10.30
CA VAL A 78 -1.49 1.95 -10.31
C VAL A 78 -1.27 3.35 -10.90
N THR A 79 -0.61 4.22 -10.15
CA THR A 79 -0.28 5.57 -10.56
C THR A 79 1.17 5.72 -10.99
N GLN A 80 2.08 4.94 -10.42
CA GLN A 80 3.48 4.89 -10.81
C GLN A 80 4.01 3.48 -10.66
N ILE A 81 4.81 3.05 -11.61
CA ILE A 81 5.51 1.77 -11.52
C ILE A 81 6.83 1.86 -12.27
N VAL A 82 7.92 1.53 -11.58
CA VAL A 82 9.26 1.40 -12.15
C VAL A 82 9.80 0.06 -11.65
N PRO A 83 10.03 -0.92 -12.54
CA PRO A 83 10.46 -2.25 -12.11
C PRO A 83 11.65 -2.20 -11.14
N ASP A 84 11.53 -2.95 -10.05
CA ASP A 84 12.52 -3.09 -8.98
C ASP A 84 12.80 -1.79 -8.20
N GLN A 85 12.02 -0.71 -8.42
CA GLN A 85 12.28 0.58 -7.78
C GLN A 85 11.06 1.20 -7.11
N LEU A 86 9.88 1.13 -7.75
CA LEU A 86 8.72 1.89 -7.28
C LEU A 86 7.41 1.25 -7.71
N LEU A 87 6.48 1.18 -6.78
CA LEU A 87 5.08 0.89 -7.07
C LEU A 87 4.21 1.82 -6.24
N GLU A 88 3.33 2.56 -6.88
CA GLU A 88 2.38 3.45 -6.22
C GLU A 88 0.99 3.24 -6.78
N TRP A 89 -0.02 3.32 -5.94
CA TRP A 89 -1.41 3.17 -6.37
C TRP A 89 -2.31 4.12 -5.59
N THR A 90 -3.44 4.49 -6.22
CA THR A 90 -4.51 5.25 -5.57
C THR A 90 -5.71 4.34 -5.32
N ILE A 91 -6.61 4.76 -4.42
CA ILE A 91 -7.68 3.92 -3.92
C ILE A 91 -9.02 4.63 -4.09
N GLY A 92 -10.04 3.85 -4.47
CA GLY A 92 -11.41 4.31 -4.51
C GLY A 92 -12.38 3.16 -4.32
N ALA A 93 -13.66 3.46 -4.13
CA ALA A 93 -14.68 2.45 -4.16
C ALA A 93 -14.80 1.90 -5.59
N VAL A 94 -15.24 0.65 -5.72
CA VAL A 94 -15.47 0.05 -7.04
C VAL A 94 -16.49 0.91 -7.81
N ASP A 95 -16.17 1.21 -9.08
CA ASP A 95 -16.99 2.03 -9.97
C ASP A 95 -17.15 3.50 -9.53
N GLN A 96 -16.24 3.99 -8.68
CA GLN A 96 -16.20 5.40 -8.28
C GLN A 96 -14.80 5.97 -8.59
N PRO A 97 -14.70 7.31 -8.76
CA PRO A 97 -13.39 7.93 -8.94
C PRO A 97 -12.49 7.69 -7.74
N PRO A 98 -11.17 7.64 -7.95
CA PRO A 98 -10.22 7.54 -6.83
C PRO A 98 -10.37 8.70 -5.84
N LEU A 99 -10.10 8.42 -4.57
CA LEU A 99 -10.20 9.42 -3.51
C LEU A 99 -9.05 10.43 -3.55
N GLY A 100 -7.91 10.06 -4.15
CA GLY A 100 -6.78 10.95 -4.36
C GLY A 100 -5.56 10.67 -3.50
N HIS A 101 -5.72 9.92 -2.40
CA HIS A 101 -4.55 9.49 -1.64
C HIS A 101 -3.88 8.31 -2.33
N VAL A 102 -2.58 8.15 -2.07
CA VAL A 102 -1.79 7.07 -2.65
C VAL A 102 -1.04 6.33 -1.57
N TYR A 103 -0.79 5.05 -1.84
CA TYR A 103 0.17 4.24 -1.09
C TYR A 103 1.27 3.81 -2.03
N GLY A 104 2.46 3.63 -1.51
CA GLY A 104 3.57 3.22 -2.36
C GLY A 104 4.65 2.43 -1.64
N TRP A 105 5.40 1.71 -2.44
CA TRP A 105 6.61 1.01 -2.04
C TRP A 105 7.76 1.55 -2.88
N LYS A 106 8.78 2.09 -2.20
CA LYS A 106 9.99 2.57 -2.83
C LYS A 106 11.13 1.64 -2.45
N LEU A 107 11.86 1.17 -3.44
CA LEU A 107 12.95 0.21 -3.27
C LEU A 107 14.24 0.85 -3.75
N ASP A 108 15.16 1.13 -2.82
CA ASP A 108 16.47 1.70 -3.12
C ASP A 108 17.53 0.64 -2.88
N ALA A 109 18.01 0.01 -3.96
CA ALA A 109 19.02 -1.04 -3.85
C ALA A 109 20.31 -0.47 -3.24
N VAL A 110 20.76 -1.09 -2.15
CA VAL A 110 22.07 -0.78 -1.55
C VAL A 110 23.15 -1.55 -2.31
N ASN A 111 22.82 -2.82 -2.65
CA ASN A 111 23.64 -3.70 -3.46
C ASN A 111 22.73 -4.83 -3.98
N ASP A 112 23.31 -5.87 -4.57
CA ASP A 112 22.53 -6.97 -5.17
C ASP A 112 21.78 -7.84 -4.15
N SER A 113 22.07 -7.69 -2.86
CA SER A 113 21.49 -8.52 -1.81
C SER A 113 20.89 -7.74 -0.65
N GLU A 114 20.84 -6.42 -0.75
CA GLU A 114 20.27 -5.58 0.30
C GLU A 114 19.58 -4.36 -0.30
N THR A 115 18.42 -4.00 0.24
CA THR A 115 17.59 -2.91 -0.27
C THR A 115 17.07 -2.06 0.89
N HIS A 116 17.11 -0.74 0.72
CA HIS A 116 16.43 0.17 1.62
C HIS A 116 14.99 0.32 1.12
N VAL A 117 14.04 -0.12 1.94
CA VAL A 117 12.63 -0.19 1.58
C VAL A 117 11.85 0.88 2.32
N THR A 118 10.97 1.60 1.60
CA THR A 118 10.07 2.58 2.19
C THR A 118 8.64 2.29 1.75
N ASN A 119 7.74 2.17 2.72
CA ASN A 119 6.30 2.13 2.46
C ASN A 119 5.72 3.48 2.89
N TYR A 120 4.92 4.11 2.05
CA TYR A 120 4.39 5.44 2.34
C TYR A 120 2.91 5.58 1.99
N CYS A 121 2.28 6.56 2.64
CA CYS A 121 0.94 7.05 2.30
C CYS A 121 1.02 8.55 2.13
N ASP A 122 0.47 9.06 1.03
CA ASP A 122 0.47 10.49 0.72
C ASP A 122 -0.96 10.93 0.39
N TRP A 123 -1.43 11.98 1.04
CA TRP A 123 -2.81 12.47 0.86
C TRP A 123 -2.87 13.92 0.34
N THR A 124 -1.78 14.36 -0.31
CA THR A 124 -1.71 15.71 -0.88
C THR A 124 -2.87 16.00 -1.85
N ASN A 125 -3.27 14.99 -2.63
CA ASN A 125 -4.22 15.16 -3.73
C ASN A 125 -5.63 14.62 -3.43
N ILE A 126 -6.01 14.46 -2.16
CA ILE A 126 -7.38 14.06 -1.84
C ILE A 126 -8.35 15.20 -2.20
N THR A 127 -9.60 14.82 -2.52
CA THR A 127 -10.60 15.81 -2.90
C THR A 127 -10.91 16.77 -1.74
N PRO A 128 -11.31 18.02 -2.02
CA PRO A 128 -11.73 18.95 -0.96
C PRO A 128 -12.87 18.38 -0.11
N GLU A 129 -13.81 17.65 -0.73
CA GLU A 129 -14.94 17.01 -0.05
C GLU A 129 -14.46 15.95 0.95
N LEU A 130 -13.50 15.12 0.53
CA LEU A 130 -12.94 14.10 1.41
C LEU A 130 -12.15 14.75 2.56
N ARG A 131 -11.38 15.78 2.25
CA ARG A 131 -10.60 16.51 3.28
C ARG A 131 -11.52 17.12 4.33
N ALA A 132 -12.66 17.64 3.92
CA ALA A 132 -13.65 18.21 4.86
C ALA A 132 -14.31 17.14 5.72
N ARG A 133 -14.62 15.97 5.16
CA ARG A 133 -15.25 14.87 5.89
C ARG A 133 -14.27 14.10 6.78
N ARG A 134 -13.02 14.02 6.38
CA ARG A 134 -11.96 13.28 7.09
C ARG A 134 -10.73 14.17 7.21
N PRO A 135 -10.71 15.06 8.23
CA PRO A 135 -9.52 15.91 8.46
C PRO A 135 -8.41 15.19 9.23
N ASP A 136 -8.64 13.95 9.63
CA ASP A 136 -7.78 13.16 10.53
C ASP A 136 -6.77 12.27 9.79
N TRP A 137 -6.26 12.70 8.64
CA TRP A 137 -5.24 11.97 7.91
C TRP A 137 -3.91 11.90 8.67
N PRO A 138 -3.17 10.77 8.61
CA PRO A 138 -3.47 9.58 7.79
C PRO A 138 -4.58 8.71 8.42
N ILE A 139 -5.42 8.10 7.58
CA ILE A 139 -6.48 7.20 8.04
C ILE A 139 -5.86 5.91 8.59
N VAL A 140 -4.87 5.35 7.88
CA VAL A 140 -4.10 4.19 8.35
C VAL A 140 -2.89 4.72 9.12
N PRO A 141 -2.77 4.39 10.42
CA PRO A 141 -1.64 4.89 11.23
C PRO A 141 -0.28 4.39 10.71
N VAL A 142 0.75 5.20 10.94
CA VAL A 142 2.12 4.85 10.52
C VAL A 142 2.58 3.51 11.10
N ALA A 143 2.11 3.14 12.30
CA ALA A 143 2.44 1.85 12.90
C ALA A 143 2.03 0.67 12.01
N MET A 144 0.95 0.80 11.25
CA MET A 144 0.52 -0.24 10.31
C MET A 144 1.46 -0.33 9.11
N LEU A 145 2.02 0.80 8.65
CA LEU A 145 3.04 0.80 7.61
C LEU A 145 4.33 0.13 8.11
N GLU A 146 4.72 0.40 9.35
CA GLU A 146 5.87 -0.23 9.98
C GLU A 146 5.70 -1.75 10.04
N GLN A 147 4.50 -2.22 10.38
CA GLN A 147 4.20 -3.65 10.40
C GLN A 147 4.27 -4.27 9.00
N SER A 148 3.80 -3.57 7.98
CA SER A 148 3.88 -4.06 6.60
C SER A 148 5.34 -4.23 6.15
N VAL A 149 6.20 -3.26 6.47
CA VAL A 149 7.63 -3.34 6.16
C VAL A 149 8.27 -4.51 6.91
N ALA A 150 7.92 -4.71 8.18
CA ALA A 150 8.42 -5.83 8.97
C ALA A 150 7.99 -7.19 8.40
N ARG A 151 6.74 -7.31 7.93
CA ARG A 151 6.25 -8.55 7.33
C ARG A 151 6.91 -8.81 5.98
N LEU A 152 7.15 -7.77 5.19
CA LEU A 152 7.90 -7.92 3.94
C LEU A 152 9.29 -8.47 4.21
N ASP A 153 9.98 -7.92 5.22
CA ASP A 153 11.30 -8.41 5.64
C ASP A 153 11.22 -9.89 6.01
N GLU A 154 10.27 -10.25 6.86
CA GLU A 154 10.11 -11.63 7.32
C GLU A 154 9.88 -12.60 6.14
N ILE A 155 8.96 -12.26 5.23
CA ILE A 155 8.64 -13.12 4.09
C ILE A 155 9.82 -13.23 3.13
N ALA A 156 10.50 -12.12 2.85
CA ALA A 156 11.60 -12.10 1.88
C ALA A 156 12.87 -12.77 2.40
N THR A 157 13.08 -12.80 3.71
CA THR A 157 14.35 -13.29 4.30
C THR A 157 14.24 -14.63 4.98
N HIS A 158 13.04 -15.16 5.22
CA HIS A 158 12.82 -16.42 5.94
C HIS A 158 12.13 -17.50 5.11
N ASP A 159 11.93 -17.26 3.84
CA ASP A 159 11.41 -18.28 2.91
C ASP A 159 12.50 -19.09 2.28
#